data_1f7471e0e11ddf49ecc26a87ae270890
#
_entry.id   1f7471e0e11ddf49ecc26a87ae270890
#
_cell.length_a   1.000
_cell.length_b   1.000
_cell.length_c   1.000
_cell.angle_alpha   90.00
_cell.angle_beta   90.00
_cell.angle_gamma   90.00
#
_symmetry.space_group_name_H-M   'P 1'
#
loop_
_entity.id
_entity.type
_entity.pdbx_description
1 polymer ?
#
loop_
_entity_poly.entity_id
_entity_poly.type
_entity_poly.pdbx_seq_one_letter_code
_entity_poly.pdbx_strand_id
1 'polypeptide(L)'
;MTETAFLNIPRLLFAAPQSGSGKTTVVCAVLRALLNKKLRVTAFKSGPDYIDPMFHSKVIGAKSRNLDLFLTGPENVKRLLAKNSKDSDVAILEGAMGFYDGMGKTTEASAYDLARTVKAPVVLIINGKGAAVSMAALVKGFKEFRTDSNVQGVIFNNIKKMTYLFYKDVIEKETGVKALGYFAHLPECNLESRHLGLVTAGEIGTLETIVEHLAEQAEESIDLEGLVALAQTAEPLEYEPLDITPLGNVKFAVAED
;
A
#
# COMPACT_ATOMS: atom_id res chain seq x y z
N MET A 1 20.65 -22.30 -17.30
CA MET A 1 19.68 -22.39 -16.16
C MET A 1 19.79 -21.08 -15.43
N THR A 2 18.72 -20.29 -15.43
CA THR A 2 18.64 -19.03 -14.64
C THR A 2 18.70 -19.41 -13.17
N GLU A 3 19.63 -18.85 -12.44
CA GLU A 3 19.79 -19.09 -11.00
C GLU A 3 18.60 -18.47 -10.27
N THR A 4 17.85 -19.25 -9.53
CA THR A 4 16.70 -18.80 -8.75
C THR A 4 17.20 -18.06 -7.52
N ALA A 5 16.65 -16.86 -7.25
CA ALA A 5 16.96 -16.05 -6.08
C ALA A 5 15.73 -15.92 -5.17
N PHE A 6 15.98 -15.58 -3.90
CA PHE A 6 14.93 -15.36 -2.90
C PHE A 6 14.97 -13.94 -2.34
N LEU A 7 13.81 -13.32 -2.26
CA LEU A 7 13.61 -12.04 -1.61
C LEU A 7 12.98 -12.25 -0.23
N ASN A 8 13.69 -11.83 0.82
CA ASN A 8 13.24 -11.89 2.22
C ASN A 8 12.98 -10.48 2.80
N ILE A 9 12.38 -9.60 2.02
CA ILE A 9 12.05 -8.24 2.47
C ILE A 9 10.66 -8.21 3.13
N PRO A 10 10.54 -7.64 4.35
CA PRO A 10 9.26 -7.34 4.96
C PRO A 10 8.41 -6.51 3.99
N ARG A 11 7.19 -6.96 3.72
CA ARG A 11 6.29 -6.27 2.78
C ARG A 11 4.85 -6.47 3.16
N LEU A 12 4.02 -5.49 2.88
CA LEU A 12 2.57 -5.61 3.00
C LEU A 12 1.85 -4.80 1.94
N LEU A 13 0.62 -5.21 1.62
CA LEU A 13 -0.22 -4.54 0.65
C LEU A 13 -1.43 -3.91 1.34
N PHE A 14 -1.61 -2.61 1.13
CA PHE A 14 -2.82 -1.90 1.51
C PHE A 14 -3.86 -2.00 0.39
N ALA A 15 -5.04 -2.47 0.75
CA ALA A 15 -6.17 -2.59 -0.15
C ALA A 15 -7.43 -1.94 0.45
N ALA A 16 -8.48 -1.83 -0.33
CA ALA A 16 -9.76 -1.32 0.14
C ALA A 16 -10.91 -2.05 -0.57
N PRO A 17 -12.12 -2.04 -0.01
CA PRO A 17 -13.29 -2.62 -0.66
C PRO A 17 -13.62 -1.98 -2.01
N GLN A 18 -13.35 -0.68 -2.15
CA GLN A 18 -13.67 0.10 -3.35
C GLN A 18 -12.81 1.37 -3.43
N SER A 19 -12.84 2.04 -4.57
CA SER A 19 -12.28 3.38 -4.72
C SER A 19 -12.98 4.37 -3.78
N GLY A 20 -12.27 5.43 -3.36
CA GLY A 20 -12.81 6.43 -2.43
C GLY A 20 -12.86 6.00 -0.96
N SER A 21 -12.34 4.84 -0.59
CA SER A 21 -12.24 4.40 0.83
C SER A 21 -11.19 5.17 1.65
N GLY A 22 -10.40 6.05 1.02
CA GLY A 22 -9.31 6.81 1.65
C GLY A 22 -7.97 6.06 1.69
N LYS A 23 -7.80 5.07 0.83
CA LYS A 23 -6.58 4.24 0.77
C LYS A 23 -5.33 5.09 0.59
N THR A 24 -5.27 5.94 -0.43
CA THR A 24 -4.12 6.79 -0.72
C THR A 24 -3.75 7.70 0.46
N THR A 25 -4.74 8.35 1.10
CA THR A 25 -4.50 9.21 2.28
C THR A 25 -3.84 8.43 3.42
N VAL A 26 -4.40 7.26 3.76
CA VAL A 26 -3.86 6.42 4.85
C VAL A 26 -2.48 5.86 4.49
N VAL A 27 -2.27 5.45 3.25
CA VAL A 27 -0.95 4.96 2.79
C VAL A 27 0.10 6.07 2.84
N CYS A 28 -0.22 7.28 2.37
CA CYS A 28 0.67 8.44 2.46
C CYS A 28 1.04 8.76 3.91
N ALA A 29 0.05 8.76 4.82
CA ALA A 29 0.27 8.95 6.25
C ALA A 29 1.21 7.90 6.85
N VAL A 30 0.97 6.62 6.55
CA VAL A 30 1.81 5.51 7.04
C VAL A 30 3.23 5.59 6.45
N LEU A 31 3.37 5.86 5.16
CA LEU A 31 4.69 6.01 4.53
C LEU A 31 5.52 7.09 5.22
N ARG A 32 4.92 8.27 5.45
CA ARG A 32 5.62 9.38 6.10
C ARG A 32 5.94 9.07 7.56
N ALA A 33 4.99 8.51 8.31
CA ALA A 33 5.21 8.10 9.71
C ALA A 33 6.34 7.07 9.85
N LEU A 34 6.44 6.09 8.94
CA LEU A 34 7.53 5.12 8.94
C LEU A 34 8.89 5.77 8.61
N LEU A 35 8.92 6.73 7.69
CA LEU A 35 10.13 7.52 7.38
C LEU A 35 10.56 8.39 8.57
N ASN A 36 9.60 9.00 9.28
CA ASN A 36 9.87 9.78 10.51
C ASN A 36 10.50 8.89 11.59
N LYS A 37 10.10 7.61 11.67
CA LYS A 37 10.74 6.58 12.51
C LYS A 37 12.10 6.09 11.98
N LYS A 38 12.65 6.73 10.92
CA LYS A 38 13.95 6.42 10.32
C LYS A 38 14.03 5.03 9.65
N LEU A 39 12.92 4.43 9.31
CA LEU A 39 12.90 3.22 8.51
C LEU A 39 13.15 3.56 7.03
N ARG A 40 13.90 2.71 6.36
CA ARG A 40 14.07 2.77 4.90
C ARG A 40 12.86 2.12 4.24
N VAL A 41 11.98 2.94 3.70
CA VAL A 41 10.72 2.50 3.10
C VAL A 41 10.81 2.61 1.58
N THR A 42 10.38 1.55 0.87
CA THR A 42 10.09 1.64 -0.56
C THR A 42 8.60 1.45 -0.77
N ALA A 43 8.01 2.36 -1.53
CA ALA A 43 6.60 2.31 -1.89
C ALA A 43 6.41 1.70 -3.29
N PHE A 44 5.31 0.99 -3.47
CA PHE A 44 4.89 0.46 -4.76
C PHE A 44 3.41 0.74 -4.99
N LYS A 45 3.07 1.13 -6.22
CA LYS A 45 1.68 1.30 -6.64
C LYS A 45 1.29 0.19 -7.61
N SER A 46 0.13 -0.45 -7.37
CA SER A 46 -0.45 -1.42 -8.29
C SER A 46 -0.95 -0.72 -9.55
N GLY A 47 -0.63 -1.28 -10.71
CA GLY A 47 -1.05 -0.76 -12.01
C GLY A 47 -0.17 0.38 -12.56
N PRO A 48 -0.53 0.93 -13.73
CA PRO A 48 0.28 1.92 -14.45
C PRO A 48 -0.03 3.36 -13.98
N ASP A 49 -0.10 3.58 -12.68
CA ASP A 49 -0.37 4.89 -12.09
C ASP A 49 0.88 5.78 -12.14
N TYR A 50 0.74 6.99 -12.65
CA TYR A 50 1.82 7.97 -12.70
C TYR A 50 1.81 8.92 -11.50
N ILE A 51 0.63 9.25 -10.99
CA ILE A 51 0.37 10.30 -10.01
C ILE A 51 0.89 9.89 -8.62
N ASP A 52 0.41 8.75 -8.11
CA ASP A 52 0.75 8.30 -6.75
C ASP A 52 2.25 8.03 -6.58
N PRO A 53 2.97 7.34 -7.50
CA PRO A 53 4.41 7.15 -7.38
C PRO A 53 5.23 8.45 -7.39
N MET A 54 4.77 9.43 -8.16
CA MET A 54 5.42 10.75 -8.19
C MET A 54 5.22 11.48 -6.85
N PHE A 55 4.00 11.47 -6.31
CA PHE A 55 3.68 12.06 -5.01
C PHE A 55 4.45 11.38 -3.88
N HIS A 56 4.49 10.05 -3.85
CA HIS A 56 5.29 9.29 -2.88
C HIS A 56 6.77 9.70 -2.93
N SER A 57 7.32 9.92 -4.12
CA SER A 57 8.73 10.24 -4.28
C SER A 57 9.06 11.72 -4.01
N LYS A 58 8.26 12.65 -4.55
CA LYS A 58 8.55 14.09 -4.48
C LYS A 58 8.07 14.76 -3.19
N VAL A 59 6.92 14.33 -2.65
CA VAL A 59 6.31 14.97 -1.48
C VAL A 59 6.56 14.16 -0.20
N ILE A 60 6.37 12.85 -0.25
CA ILE A 60 6.56 12.01 0.95
C ILE A 60 8.04 11.68 1.17
N GLY A 61 8.84 11.60 0.12
CA GLY A 61 10.25 11.23 0.19
C GLY A 61 10.50 9.71 0.18
N ALA A 62 9.47 8.91 -0.12
CA ALA A 62 9.59 7.46 -0.27
C ALA A 62 9.91 7.10 -1.72
N LYS A 63 10.99 6.35 -1.95
CA LYS A 63 11.25 5.79 -3.29
C LYS A 63 10.04 4.98 -3.74
N SER A 64 9.45 5.31 -4.89
CA SER A 64 8.24 4.65 -5.38
C SER A 64 8.37 4.15 -6.81
N ARG A 65 7.69 3.03 -7.13
CA ARG A 65 7.62 2.38 -8.45
C ARG A 65 6.26 1.73 -8.66
N ASN A 66 5.94 1.48 -9.91
CA ASN A 66 4.74 0.70 -10.27
C ASN A 66 5.05 -0.80 -10.27
N LEU A 67 4.04 -1.57 -9.88
CA LEU A 67 3.98 -3.01 -10.07
C LEU A 67 2.71 -3.32 -10.86
N ASP A 68 2.85 -3.64 -12.14
CA ASP A 68 1.74 -3.86 -13.05
C ASP A 68 1.78 -5.28 -13.59
N LEU A 69 0.82 -6.11 -13.13
CA LEU A 69 0.71 -7.51 -13.57
C LEU A 69 0.25 -7.64 -15.02
N PHE A 70 -0.60 -6.71 -15.48
CA PHE A 70 -1.13 -6.76 -16.83
C PHE A 70 -0.08 -6.43 -17.89
N LEU A 71 0.65 -5.31 -17.69
CA LEU A 71 1.64 -4.84 -18.66
C LEU A 71 2.96 -5.62 -18.59
N THR A 72 3.38 -6.06 -17.41
CA THR A 72 4.73 -6.62 -17.23
C THR A 72 4.75 -8.11 -16.89
N GLY A 73 3.64 -8.65 -16.45
CA GLY A 73 3.52 -10.05 -16.01
C GLY A 73 4.13 -10.32 -14.63
N PRO A 74 3.80 -11.48 -14.04
CA PRO A 74 4.15 -11.80 -12.66
C PRO A 74 5.65 -11.87 -12.40
N GLU A 75 6.45 -12.44 -13.29
CA GLU A 75 7.89 -12.57 -13.08
C GLU A 75 8.61 -11.22 -13.08
N ASN A 76 8.23 -10.29 -13.96
CA ASN A 76 8.80 -8.95 -13.94
C ASN A 76 8.35 -8.14 -12.73
N VAL A 77 7.11 -8.32 -12.26
CA VAL A 77 6.63 -7.74 -10.99
C VAL A 77 7.50 -8.19 -9.82
N LYS A 78 7.79 -9.48 -9.69
CA LYS A 78 8.68 -10.02 -8.65
C LYS A 78 10.10 -9.44 -8.76
N ARG A 79 10.67 -9.37 -9.97
CA ARG A 79 11.99 -8.77 -10.25
C ARG A 79 12.05 -7.30 -9.87
N LEU A 80 11.02 -6.52 -10.26
CA LEU A 80 10.94 -5.10 -9.94
C LEU A 80 10.81 -4.86 -8.43
N LEU A 81 10.00 -5.66 -7.74
CA LEU A 81 9.92 -5.63 -6.29
C LEU A 81 11.29 -5.91 -5.67
N ALA A 82 11.93 -7.03 -6.01
CA ALA A 82 13.24 -7.42 -5.48
C ALA A 82 14.31 -6.35 -5.74
N LYS A 83 14.43 -5.88 -6.98
CA LYS A 83 15.43 -4.87 -7.37
C LYS A 83 15.29 -3.57 -6.59
N ASN A 84 14.05 -3.11 -6.35
CA ASN A 84 13.82 -1.78 -5.79
C ASN A 84 13.75 -1.78 -4.26
N SER A 85 13.48 -2.93 -3.61
CA SER A 85 13.34 -3.03 -2.15
C SER A 85 14.54 -3.66 -1.43
N LYS A 86 15.59 -4.10 -2.13
CA LYS A 86 16.72 -4.81 -1.54
C LYS A 86 17.41 -4.08 -0.36
N ASP A 87 17.38 -2.75 -0.37
CA ASP A 87 18.01 -1.90 0.64
C ASP A 87 16.98 -1.31 1.63
N SER A 88 15.72 -1.79 1.60
CA SER A 88 14.63 -1.30 2.43
C SER A 88 14.45 -2.16 3.68
N ASP A 89 13.97 -1.52 4.75
CA ASP A 89 13.54 -2.24 5.96
C ASP A 89 12.12 -2.78 5.79
N VAL A 90 11.30 -2.09 4.96
CA VAL A 90 9.95 -2.52 4.62
C VAL A 90 9.53 -2.02 3.24
N ALA A 91 8.79 -2.83 2.50
CA ALA A 91 8.15 -2.48 1.24
C ALA A 91 6.64 -2.35 1.45
N ILE A 92 6.09 -1.19 1.12
CA ILE A 92 4.66 -0.87 1.22
C ILE A 92 4.07 -0.85 -0.18
N LEU A 93 3.07 -1.70 -0.41
CA LEU A 93 2.37 -1.77 -1.68
C LEU A 93 0.98 -1.14 -1.53
N GLU A 94 0.61 -0.24 -2.42
CA GLU A 94 -0.73 0.33 -2.50
C GLU A 94 -1.50 -0.29 -3.66
N GLY A 95 -2.60 -0.97 -3.35
CA GLY A 95 -3.52 -1.51 -4.35
C GLY A 95 -4.26 -0.42 -5.11
N ALA A 96 -4.65 -0.69 -6.35
CA ALA A 96 -5.56 0.13 -7.12
C ALA A 96 -7.00 -0.37 -6.95
N MET A 97 -7.99 0.49 -7.15
CA MET A 97 -9.42 0.17 -7.14
C MET A 97 -9.87 -0.60 -5.86
N GLY A 98 -10.86 -1.47 -5.96
CA GLY A 98 -11.21 -2.42 -4.92
C GLY A 98 -10.30 -3.64 -4.94
N PHE A 99 -10.19 -4.32 -3.80
CA PHE A 99 -9.23 -5.41 -3.60
C PHE A 99 -9.35 -6.52 -4.65
N TYR A 100 -10.57 -6.90 -5.00
CA TYR A 100 -10.86 -7.95 -5.98
C TYR A 100 -11.19 -7.42 -7.38
N ASP A 101 -11.17 -6.10 -7.58
CA ASP A 101 -11.52 -5.48 -8.86
C ASP A 101 -10.32 -5.58 -9.82
N GLY A 102 -10.42 -6.47 -10.78
CA GLY A 102 -9.41 -6.70 -11.80
C GLY A 102 -9.92 -6.39 -13.21
N MET A 103 -9.34 -7.02 -14.20
CA MET A 103 -9.71 -6.79 -15.60
C MET A 103 -11.12 -7.30 -15.90
N GLY A 104 -11.96 -6.43 -16.41
CA GLY A 104 -13.32 -6.78 -16.82
C GLY A 104 -14.16 -7.28 -15.65
N LYS A 105 -14.51 -8.56 -15.64
CA LYS A 105 -15.30 -9.22 -14.59
C LYS A 105 -14.48 -10.24 -13.79
N THR A 106 -13.18 -10.09 -13.78
CA THR A 106 -12.27 -11.05 -13.13
C THR A 106 -11.50 -10.40 -11.99
N THR A 107 -10.75 -11.21 -11.22
CA THR A 107 -9.79 -10.71 -10.22
C THR A 107 -8.37 -10.61 -10.80
N GLU A 108 -8.21 -10.82 -12.10
CA GLU A 108 -6.91 -10.79 -12.77
C GLU A 108 -6.32 -9.38 -12.77
N ALA A 109 -5.05 -9.27 -12.47
CA ALA A 109 -4.32 -8.01 -12.29
C ALA A 109 -4.89 -7.06 -11.20
N SER A 110 -5.79 -7.53 -10.33
CA SER A 110 -6.28 -6.78 -9.17
C SER A 110 -5.22 -6.66 -8.07
N ALA A 111 -5.52 -5.86 -7.03
CA ALA A 111 -4.70 -5.80 -5.83
C ALA A 111 -4.58 -7.18 -5.12
N TYR A 112 -5.64 -8.00 -5.17
CA TYR A 112 -5.60 -9.38 -4.69
C TYR A 112 -4.60 -10.24 -5.47
N ASP A 113 -4.64 -10.17 -6.79
CA ASP A 113 -3.72 -10.93 -7.63
C ASP A 113 -2.26 -10.49 -7.43
N LEU A 114 -2.03 -9.18 -7.24
CA LEU A 114 -0.72 -8.66 -6.87
C LEU A 114 -0.26 -9.18 -5.50
N ALA A 115 -1.12 -9.11 -4.46
CA ALA A 115 -0.79 -9.59 -3.11
C ALA A 115 -0.37 -11.06 -3.13
N ARG A 116 -1.12 -11.90 -3.86
CA ARG A 116 -0.84 -13.32 -4.05
C ARG A 116 0.46 -13.54 -4.80
N THR A 117 0.67 -12.83 -5.91
CA THR A 117 1.88 -12.95 -6.74
C THR A 117 3.16 -12.63 -5.96
N VAL A 118 3.11 -11.61 -5.13
CA VAL A 118 4.27 -11.20 -4.33
C VAL A 118 4.23 -11.72 -2.90
N LYS A 119 3.29 -12.60 -2.56
CA LYS A 119 3.11 -13.20 -1.22
C LYS A 119 3.12 -12.17 -0.10
N ALA A 120 2.40 -11.07 -0.28
CA ALA A 120 2.28 -10.01 0.70
C ALA A 120 1.04 -10.21 1.59
N PRO A 121 1.16 -10.11 2.92
CA PRO A 121 -0.01 -9.95 3.78
C PRO A 121 -0.75 -8.66 3.41
N VAL A 122 -2.08 -8.68 3.60
CA VAL A 122 -2.98 -7.61 3.19
C VAL A 122 -3.58 -6.90 4.40
N VAL A 123 -3.54 -5.57 4.37
CA VAL A 123 -4.25 -4.70 5.30
C VAL A 123 -5.39 -4.00 4.55
N LEU A 124 -6.62 -4.22 4.98
CA LEU A 124 -7.78 -3.55 4.41
C LEU A 124 -7.98 -2.17 5.03
N ILE A 125 -8.18 -1.15 4.20
CA ILE A 125 -8.62 0.17 4.63
C ILE A 125 -10.11 0.28 4.36
N ILE A 126 -10.89 0.34 5.42
CA ILE A 126 -12.36 0.34 5.36
C ILE A 126 -12.89 1.68 5.82
N ASN A 127 -13.71 2.32 4.98
CA ASN A 127 -14.46 3.50 5.40
C ASN A 127 -15.54 3.09 6.40
N GLY A 128 -15.34 3.45 7.67
CA GLY A 128 -16.25 3.12 8.78
C GLY A 128 -17.31 4.16 9.06
N LYS A 129 -17.43 5.23 8.24
CA LYS A 129 -18.44 6.29 8.44
C LYS A 129 -19.85 5.72 8.43
N GLY A 130 -20.58 5.89 9.53
CA GLY A 130 -21.96 5.42 9.66
C GLY A 130 -22.12 3.89 9.81
N ALA A 131 -21.02 3.16 9.95
CA ALA A 131 -21.05 1.72 10.17
C ALA A 131 -20.72 1.37 11.63
N ALA A 132 -21.18 0.21 12.07
CA ALA A 132 -20.96 -0.37 13.38
C ALA A 132 -20.46 -1.81 13.23
N VAL A 133 -21.11 -2.79 13.84
CA VAL A 133 -20.74 -4.22 13.70
C VAL A 133 -20.75 -4.70 12.24
N SER A 134 -21.49 -4.04 11.34
CA SER A 134 -21.44 -4.32 9.89
C SER A 134 -20.03 -4.22 9.29
N MET A 135 -19.11 -3.49 9.91
CA MET A 135 -17.70 -3.48 9.52
C MET A 135 -17.08 -4.87 9.63
N ALA A 136 -17.45 -5.65 10.66
CA ALA A 136 -16.97 -7.01 10.82
C ALA A 136 -17.45 -7.93 9.68
N ALA A 137 -18.71 -7.80 9.28
CA ALA A 137 -19.25 -8.55 8.15
C ALA A 137 -18.52 -8.23 6.84
N LEU A 138 -18.19 -6.95 6.62
CA LEU A 138 -17.43 -6.53 5.45
C LEU A 138 -16.00 -7.12 5.46
N VAL A 139 -15.28 -6.99 6.58
CA VAL A 139 -13.94 -7.57 6.74
C VAL A 139 -13.96 -9.07 6.52
N LYS A 140 -14.91 -9.76 7.13
CA LYS A 140 -15.08 -11.22 7.01
C LYS A 140 -15.34 -11.61 5.57
N GLY A 141 -16.25 -10.92 4.88
CA GLY A 141 -16.54 -11.15 3.48
C GLY A 141 -15.29 -11.03 2.59
N PHE A 142 -14.48 -9.99 2.78
CA PHE A 142 -13.24 -9.83 2.03
C PHE A 142 -12.19 -10.89 2.36
N LYS A 143 -12.08 -11.30 3.62
CA LYS A 143 -11.16 -12.35 4.05
C LYS A 143 -11.53 -13.72 3.47
N GLU A 144 -12.83 -14.06 3.49
CA GLU A 144 -13.32 -15.40 3.18
C GLU A 144 -13.72 -15.58 1.69
N PHE A 145 -13.84 -14.48 0.92
CA PHE A 145 -14.23 -14.55 -0.49
C PHE A 145 -13.24 -15.37 -1.35
N ARG A 146 -11.97 -15.36 -0.96
CA ARG A 146 -10.94 -16.26 -1.50
C ARG A 146 -10.13 -16.83 -0.34
N THR A 147 -9.86 -18.12 -0.36
CA THR A 147 -9.11 -18.83 0.70
C THR A 147 -7.67 -18.35 0.85
N ASP A 148 -7.10 -17.80 -0.21
CA ASP A 148 -5.75 -17.26 -0.31
C ASP A 148 -5.71 -15.71 -0.34
N SER A 149 -6.75 -15.05 0.17
CA SER A 149 -6.84 -13.58 0.23
C SER A 149 -5.72 -12.91 1.02
N ASN A 150 -5.15 -13.64 1.97
CA ASN A 150 -4.11 -13.18 2.90
C ASN A 150 -4.46 -11.88 3.66
N VAL A 151 -5.76 -11.62 3.88
CA VAL A 151 -6.23 -10.47 4.66
C VAL A 151 -5.99 -10.75 6.14
N GLN A 152 -5.03 -10.03 6.73
CA GLN A 152 -4.56 -10.24 8.11
C GLN A 152 -4.72 -9.00 9.00
N GLY A 153 -4.87 -7.81 8.38
CA GLY A 153 -5.02 -6.56 9.11
C GLY A 153 -6.16 -5.69 8.56
N VAL A 154 -6.66 -4.79 9.39
CA VAL A 154 -7.64 -3.77 9.00
C VAL A 154 -7.34 -2.45 9.69
N ILE A 155 -7.49 -1.34 8.95
CA ILE A 155 -7.50 0.04 9.45
C ILE A 155 -8.85 0.64 9.10
N PHE A 156 -9.51 1.28 10.06
CA PHE A 156 -10.80 1.93 9.85
C PHE A 156 -10.62 3.42 9.59
N ASN A 157 -10.94 3.85 8.38
CA ASN A 157 -10.91 5.24 7.99
C ASN A 157 -12.24 5.95 8.30
N ASN A 158 -12.19 7.26 8.52
CA ASN A 158 -13.34 8.13 8.82
C ASN A 158 -14.11 7.75 10.09
N ILE A 159 -13.43 7.21 11.10
CA ILE A 159 -14.02 6.98 12.43
C ILE A 159 -13.22 7.66 13.53
N LYS A 160 -13.86 7.88 14.67
CA LYS A 160 -13.24 8.46 15.86
C LYS A 160 -12.67 7.36 16.77
N LYS A 161 -11.71 7.76 17.63
CA LYS A 161 -11.07 6.87 18.63
C LYS A 161 -12.09 6.07 19.46
N MET A 162 -13.14 6.71 19.95
CA MET A 162 -14.19 6.04 20.73
C MET A 162 -14.89 4.92 19.95
N THR A 163 -15.20 5.17 18.68
CA THR A 163 -15.83 4.16 17.80
C THR A 163 -14.87 3.00 17.56
N TYR A 164 -13.61 3.27 17.31
CA TYR A 164 -12.59 2.24 17.12
C TYR A 164 -12.46 1.34 18.35
N LEU A 165 -12.27 1.95 19.53
CA LEU A 165 -12.10 1.21 20.78
C LEU A 165 -13.33 0.37 21.14
N PHE A 166 -14.53 0.85 20.80
CA PHE A 166 -15.78 0.13 21.07
C PHE A 166 -15.94 -1.11 20.20
N TYR A 167 -15.49 -1.08 18.93
CA TYR A 167 -15.73 -2.19 17.99
C TYR A 167 -14.51 -3.08 17.74
N LYS A 168 -13.30 -2.65 18.13
CA LYS A 168 -12.06 -3.39 17.88
C LYS A 168 -12.16 -4.87 18.25
N ASP A 169 -12.52 -5.16 19.50
CA ASP A 169 -12.53 -6.53 20.03
C ASP A 169 -13.58 -7.41 19.32
N VAL A 170 -14.74 -6.82 18.99
CA VAL A 170 -15.79 -7.52 18.25
C VAL A 170 -15.30 -7.88 16.85
N ILE A 171 -14.64 -6.94 16.17
CA ILE A 171 -14.13 -7.15 14.82
C ILE A 171 -13.06 -8.23 14.82
N GLU A 172 -12.09 -8.15 15.72
CA GLU A 172 -11.03 -9.16 15.83
C GLU A 172 -11.59 -10.54 16.14
N LYS A 173 -12.55 -10.64 17.07
CA LYS A 173 -13.21 -11.89 17.45
C LYS A 173 -13.98 -12.51 16.30
N GLU A 174 -14.80 -11.72 15.60
CA GLU A 174 -15.68 -12.21 14.54
C GLU A 174 -14.95 -12.56 13.24
N THR A 175 -13.81 -11.89 12.98
CA THR A 175 -13.12 -12.01 11.70
C THR A 175 -11.77 -12.72 11.79
N GLY A 176 -11.17 -12.77 12.98
CA GLY A 176 -9.78 -13.20 13.16
C GLY A 176 -8.78 -12.33 12.39
N VAL A 177 -9.14 -11.06 12.10
CA VAL A 177 -8.27 -10.07 11.43
C VAL A 177 -7.85 -9.03 12.47
N LYS A 178 -6.56 -8.72 12.55
CA LYS A 178 -6.02 -7.76 13.50
C LYS A 178 -6.48 -6.34 13.17
N ALA A 179 -7.11 -5.66 14.12
CA ALA A 179 -7.45 -4.24 14.00
C ALA A 179 -6.22 -3.40 14.32
N LEU A 180 -5.60 -2.83 13.27
CA LEU A 180 -4.32 -2.12 13.35
C LEU A 180 -4.46 -0.61 13.56
N GLY A 181 -5.68 -0.13 13.77
CA GLY A 181 -5.92 1.25 14.09
C GLY A 181 -7.10 1.87 13.34
N TYR A 182 -7.17 3.17 13.48
CA TYR A 182 -8.19 3.99 12.82
C TYR A 182 -7.55 5.26 12.27
N PHE A 183 -8.24 5.91 11.35
CA PHE A 183 -7.86 7.21 10.81
C PHE A 183 -9.09 8.14 10.85
N ALA A 184 -8.99 9.24 11.60
CA ALA A 184 -10.08 10.19 11.69
C ALA A 184 -10.12 11.09 10.45
N HIS A 185 -11.29 11.62 10.13
CA HIS A 185 -11.41 12.60 9.05
C HIS A 185 -10.74 13.91 9.44
N LEU A 186 -9.78 14.37 8.65
CA LEU A 186 -9.12 15.67 8.77
C LEU A 186 -9.54 16.54 7.57
N PRO A 187 -10.52 17.42 7.74
CA PRO A 187 -11.02 18.26 6.63
C PRO A 187 -9.94 19.12 5.98
N GLU A 188 -8.98 19.60 6.79
CA GLU A 188 -7.85 20.44 6.39
C GLU A 188 -6.76 19.67 5.62
N CYS A 189 -6.76 18.35 5.70
CA CYS A 189 -5.76 17.48 5.09
C CYS A 189 -6.35 16.66 3.91
N ASN A 190 -7.27 17.24 3.16
CA ASN A 190 -7.90 16.56 2.05
C ASN A 190 -6.92 16.50 0.86
N LEU A 191 -6.34 15.33 0.63
CA LEU A 191 -5.55 15.05 -0.58
C LEU A 191 -6.52 14.75 -1.72
N GLU A 192 -6.90 15.78 -2.48
CA GLU A 192 -7.71 15.58 -3.68
C GLU A 192 -6.88 14.85 -4.74
N SER A 193 -7.29 13.65 -5.09
CA SER A 193 -6.57 12.77 -6.03
C SER A 193 -6.29 13.39 -7.41
N ARG A 194 -7.03 14.42 -7.79
CA ARG A 194 -6.86 15.13 -9.07
C ARG A 194 -5.72 16.14 -9.10
N HIS A 195 -5.25 16.62 -7.96
CA HIS A 195 -4.19 17.63 -7.85
C HIS A 195 -2.80 17.03 -7.57
N LEU A 196 -2.72 15.75 -7.19
CA LEU A 196 -1.47 15.08 -6.85
C LEU A 196 -0.50 14.93 -8.04
N GLY A 197 -1.00 15.03 -9.27
CA GLY A 197 -0.20 14.78 -10.48
C GLY A 197 0.46 16.00 -11.13
N LEU A 198 0.03 17.22 -10.79
CA LEU A 198 0.52 18.47 -11.38
C LEU A 198 0.94 19.44 -10.29
N VAL A 199 1.78 18.98 -9.36
CA VAL A 199 2.22 19.80 -8.22
C VAL A 199 3.32 20.74 -8.67
N THR A 200 3.07 22.04 -8.56
CA THR A 200 4.08 23.07 -8.78
C THR A 200 5.05 23.16 -7.60
N ALA A 201 6.26 23.68 -7.84
CA ALA A 201 7.25 23.86 -6.78
C ALA A 201 6.75 24.69 -5.59
N GLY A 202 5.79 25.63 -5.80
CA GLY A 202 5.19 26.43 -4.73
C GLY A 202 4.16 25.67 -3.90
N GLU A 203 3.55 24.61 -4.43
CA GLU A 203 2.57 23.79 -3.72
C GLU A 203 3.22 22.69 -2.88
N ILE A 204 4.47 22.30 -3.19
CA ILE A 204 5.19 21.22 -2.49
C ILE A 204 5.25 21.50 -0.98
N GLY A 205 5.63 22.70 -0.55
CA GLY A 205 5.75 23.03 0.87
C GLY A 205 4.41 22.93 1.65
N THR A 206 3.29 23.30 1.01
CA THR A 206 1.95 23.14 1.60
C THR A 206 1.58 21.67 1.72
N LEU A 207 1.87 20.86 0.69
CA LEU A 207 1.62 19.42 0.69
C LEU A 207 2.49 18.66 1.69
N GLU A 208 3.76 19.05 1.86
CA GLU A 208 4.63 18.49 2.90
C GLU A 208 4.05 18.72 4.30
N THR A 209 3.54 19.93 4.58
CA THR A 209 2.88 20.22 5.85
C THR A 209 1.62 19.36 6.07
N ILE A 210 0.79 19.20 5.04
CA ILE A 210 -0.38 18.31 5.09
C ILE A 210 0.03 16.86 5.37
N VAL A 211 1.05 16.37 4.68
CA VAL A 211 1.55 15.01 4.85
C VAL A 211 2.13 14.79 6.25
N GLU A 212 2.79 15.80 6.85
CA GLU A 212 3.25 15.70 8.24
C GLU A 212 2.10 15.59 9.22
N HIS A 213 1.05 16.39 9.09
CA HIS A 213 -0.15 16.28 9.96
C HIS A 213 -0.84 14.92 9.79
N LEU A 214 -0.89 14.38 8.56
CA LEU A 214 -1.39 13.02 8.33
C LEU A 214 -0.51 11.96 9.01
N ALA A 215 0.82 12.14 8.99
CA ALA A 215 1.77 11.24 9.64
C ALA A 215 1.64 11.28 11.16
N GLU A 216 1.53 12.47 11.76
CA GLU A 216 1.28 12.65 13.20
C GLU A 216 0.02 11.91 13.62
N GLN A 217 -1.08 12.04 12.86
CA GLN A 217 -2.29 11.28 13.14
C GLN A 217 -2.07 9.76 13.02
N ALA A 218 -1.31 9.30 12.00
CA ALA A 218 -1.00 7.88 11.85
C ALA A 218 -0.18 7.35 13.04
N GLU A 219 0.79 8.12 13.53
CA GLU A 219 1.59 7.78 14.71
C GLU A 219 0.74 7.65 15.99
N GLU A 220 -0.31 8.45 16.11
CA GLU A 220 -1.21 8.43 17.28
C GLU A 220 -2.28 7.32 17.20
N SER A 221 -2.71 6.93 16.01
CA SER A 221 -3.94 6.14 15.83
C SER A 221 -3.75 4.82 15.11
N ILE A 222 -2.58 4.56 14.50
CA ILE A 222 -2.25 3.32 13.81
C ILE A 222 -1.13 2.59 14.54
N ASP A 223 -1.28 1.30 14.74
CA ASP A 223 -0.23 0.40 15.27
C ASP A 223 0.85 0.19 14.20
N LEU A 224 1.76 1.17 14.06
CA LEU A 224 2.85 1.12 13.07
C LEU A 224 3.80 -0.06 13.34
N GLU A 225 4.05 -0.41 14.60
CA GLU A 225 4.87 -1.57 14.97
C GLU A 225 4.18 -2.87 14.56
N GLY A 226 2.87 -2.96 14.80
CA GLY A 226 2.05 -4.06 14.34
C GLY A 226 2.01 -4.19 12.81
N LEU A 227 2.03 -3.07 12.06
CA LEU A 227 2.15 -3.09 10.61
C LEU A 227 3.50 -3.66 10.15
N VAL A 228 4.60 -3.21 10.77
CA VAL A 228 5.94 -3.73 10.46
C VAL A 228 6.06 -5.21 10.83
N ALA A 229 5.55 -5.60 12.00
CA ALA A 229 5.52 -7.00 12.42
C ALA A 229 4.69 -7.87 11.45
N LEU A 230 3.57 -7.35 10.96
CA LEU A 230 2.78 -8.04 9.94
C LEU A 230 3.55 -8.14 8.61
N ALA A 231 4.24 -7.09 8.19
CA ALA A 231 5.07 -7.10 6.98
C ALA A 231 6.18 -8.17 7.05
N GLN A 232 6.74 -8.42 8.24
CA GLN A 232 7.75 -9.45 8.48
C GLN A 232 7.22 -10.88 8.33
N THR A 233 5.90 -11.10 8.38
CA THR A 233 5.31 -12.42 8.14
C THR A 233 5.23 -12.79 6.66
N ALA A 234 5.58 -11.88 5.76
CA ALA A 234 5.59 -12.16 4.33
C ALA A 234 6.55 -13.32 3.99
N GLU A 235 6.03 -14.34 3.34
CA GLU A 235 6.83 -15.51 2.95
C GLU A 235 7.97 -15.14 2.01
N PRO A 236 9.09 -15.88 2.01
CA PRO A 236 10.15 -15.73 1.02
C PRO A 236 9.59 -15.77 -0.40
N LEU A 237 9.95 -14.79 -1.21
CA LEU A 237 9.51 -14.68 -2.60
C LEU A 237 10.60 -15.17 -3.52
N GLU A 238 10.32 -16.23 -4.23
CA GLU A 238 11.16 -16.75 -5.29
C GLU A 238 11.02 -15.89 -6.55
N TYR A 239 12.14 -15.53 -7.18
CA TYR A 239 12.17 -14.81 -8.44
C TYR A 239 13.42 -15.18 -9.26
N GLU A 240 13.34 -14.99 -10.57
CA GLU A 240 14.48 -15.15 -11.48
C GLU A 240 15.15 -13.78 -11.67
N PRO A 241 16.41 -13.60 -11.26
CA PRO A 241 17.16 -12.38 -11.58
C PRO A 241 17.29 -12.18 -13.09
N LEU A 242 17.21 -10.94 -13.53
CA LEU A 242 17.49 -10.62 -14.92
C LEU A 242 19.00 -10.37 -15.07
N ASP A 243 19.67 -11.18 -15.87
CA ASP A 243 21.03 -10.90 -16.29
C ASP A 243 20.98 -9.84 -17.40
N ILE A 244 21.31 -8.60 -17.06
CA ILE A 244 21.33 -7.50 -18.03
C ILE A 244 22.76 -7.31 -18.49
N THR A 245 23.07 -7.85 -19.67
CA THR A 245 24.31 -7.53 -20.35
C THR A 245 24.22 -6.10 -20.89
N PRO A 246 25.15 -5.18 -20.51
CA PRO A 246 25.16 -3.84 -21.05
C PRO A 246 25.33 -3.84 -22.58
N LEU A 247 24.44 -3.17 -23.29
CA LEU A 247 24.49 -3.06 -24.76
C LEU A 247 25.59 -2.08 -25.26
N GLY A 248 26.50 -1.65 -24.39
CA GLY A 248 27.53 -0.67 -24.68
C GLY A 248 27.15 0.75 -24.27
N ASN A 249 27.96 1.74 -24.69
CA ASN A 249 27.74 3.15 -24.36
C ASN A 249 26.73 3.77 -25.34
N VAL A 250 25.45 3.66 -25.02
CA VAL A 250 24.37 4.31 -25.79
C VAL A 250 23.88 5.53 -25.02
N LYS A 251 23.75 6.67 -25.69
CA LYS A 251 23.13 7.88 -25.14
C LYS A 251 21.65 7.91 -25.50
N PHE A 252 20.81 8.00 -24.48
CA PHE A 252 19.36 8.19 -24.65
C PHE A 252 19.01 9.63 -24.25
N ALA A 253 18.21 10.29 -25.05
CA ALA A 253 17.53 11.52 -24.65
C ALA A 253 16.13 11.15 -24.15
N VAL A 254 15.76 11.60 -22.96
CA VAL A 254 14.43 11.42 -22.37
C VAL A 254 13.83 12.80 -22.21
N ALA A 255 12.65 13.04 -22.82
CA ALA A 255 11.89 14.23 -22.53
C ALA A 255 11.35 14.14 -21.09
N GLU A 256 11.50 15.19 -20.31
CA GLU A 256 10.96 15.32 -18.96
C GLU A 256 9.95 16.46 -19.01
N ASP A 257 8.66 16.14 -18.79
CA ASP A 257 7.52 17.08 -18.80
C ASP A 257 7.36 17.75 -17.42
#